data_4a4c68e9c215469c78df9840d3c19995
#
_entry.id   4a4c68e9c215469c78df9840d3c19995
#
_cell.length_a   1.000
_cell.length_b   1.000
_cell.length_c   1.000
_cell.angle_alpha   90.00
_cell.angle_beta   90.00
_cell.angle_gamma   90.00
#
_symmetry.space_group_name_H-M   'P 1'
#
loop_
_entity.id
_entity.type
_entity.pdbx_description
1 polymer ?
#
loop_
_entity_poly.entity_id
_entity_poly.type
_entity_poly.pdbx_seq_one_letter_code
_entity_poly.pdbx_strand_id
1 'polypeptide(L)'
;MKKYFIDEAKTFAITDPVDVRVELIGWQEFPIVYIDNFYENPNMVRNLALRFPSTETDMAIDMEEFVDVWTPICEQVFGVKDITSLKADSTFSVRSSQSKDRTDRPHIDAGIHDTGWAGVIYLNKGKECKGGTGFYTYKGIQADTNQIGITNDGFKLVHTAEMKYNRFIMYPSNILHKAIDQEGWFEDDLHRLTQVFYLHT
;
A
#
# COMPACT_ATOMS: atom_id res chain seq x y z
N MET A 1 -12.49 4.90 -25.53
CA MET A 1 -11.53 5.06 -24.43
C MET A 1 -10.97 6.48 -24.49
N LYS A 2 -11.28 7.35 -23.54
CA LYS A 2 -10.73 8.71 -23.50
C LYS A 2 -9.28 8.60 -23.06
N LYS A 3 -8.32 8.89 -23.96
CA LYS A 3 -6.92 9.07 -23.59
C LYS A 3 -6.83 10.36 -22.78
N TYR A 4 -6.56 10.26 -21.51
CA TYR A 4 -6.18 11.40 -20.69
C TYR A 4 -4.68 11.64 -20.91
N PHE A 5 -4.33 12.82 -21.42
CA PHE A 5 -2.95 13.28 -21.41
C PHE A 5 -2.62 13.66 -19.96
N ILE A 6 -1.83 12.84 -19.30
CA ILE A 6 -1.30 13.07 -17.96
C ILE A 6 0.17 13.40 -18.18
N ASP A 7 0.62 14.51 -17.62
CA ASP A 7 2.04 14.75 -17.43
C ASP A 7 2.47 13.89 -16.25
N GLU A 8 2.92 12.67 -16.52
CA GLU A 8 3.24 11.66 -15.50
C GLU A 8 4.36 12.13 -14.61
N ALA A 9 5.45 12.64 -15.15
CA ALA A 9 6.59 13.13 -14.39
C ALA A 9 6.18 14.20 -13.37
N LYS A 10 5.36 15.16 -13.79
CA LYS A 10 4.85 16.20 -12.90
C LYS A 10 3.82 15.71 -11.90
N THR A 11 2.97 14.76 -12.31
CA THR A 11 1.88 14.25 -11.46
C THR A 11 2.42 13.39 -10.34
N PHE A 12 3.42 12.56 -10.63
CA PHE A 12 3.98 11.59 -9.70
C PHE A 12 5.37 11.99 -9.16
N ALA A 13 5.78 13.25 -9.32
CA ALA A 13 7.03 13.75 -8.75
C ALA A 13 7.09 13.48 -7.24
N ILE A 14 8.17 12.85 -6.81
CA ILE A 14 8.42 12.49 -5.41
C ILE A 14 9.20 13.63 -4.75
N THR A 15 8.85 13.91 -3.50
CA THR A 15 9.55 14.91 -2.69
C THR A 15 11.02 14.50 -2.50
N ASP A 16 11.94 15.42 -2.73
CA ASP A 16 13.38 15.20 -2.55
C ASP A 16 13.95 16.24 -1.54
N PRO A 17 14.66 15.81 -0.49
CA PRO A 17 14.89 14.42 -0.07
C PRO A 17 13.66 13.78 0.61
N VAL A 18 13.52 12.47 0.50
CA VAL A 18 12.52 11.71 1.26
C VAL A 18 12.98 11.49 2.70
N ASP A 19 12.08 11.72 3.65
CA ASP A 19 12.30 11.41 5.07
C ASP A 19 11.77 10.00 5.38
N VAL A 20 12.68 9.05 5.49
CA VAL A 20 12.37 7.63 5.68
C VAL A 20 12.39 7.27 7.16
N ARG A 21 11.27 6.83 7.69
CA ARG A 21 11.13 6.26 9.03
C ARG A 21 10.84 4.77 8.93
N VAL A 22 11.50 3.96 9.76
CA VAL A 22 11.30 2.51 9.82
C VAL A 22 10.79 2.13 11.21
N GLU A 23 9.76 1.30 11.27
CA GLU A 23 9.28 0.67 12.48
C GLU A 23 9.38 -0.85 12.35
N LEU A 24 9.93 -1.51 13.37
CA LEU A 24 9.96 -2.96 13.46
C LEU A 24 8.71 -3.44 14.20
N ILE A 25 7.92 -4.31 13.56
CA ILE A 25 6.65 -4.77 14.10
C ILE A 25 6.63 -6.27 14.38
N GLY A 26 5.82 -6.65 15.36
CA GLY A 26 5.67 -8.04 15.77
C GLY A 26 6.92 -8.62 16.41
N TRP A 27 6.83 -9.89 16.82
CA TRP A 27 7.95 -10.58 17.46
C TRP A 27 9.09 -10.97 16.49
N GLN A 28 8.81 -10.97 15.18
CA GLN A 28 9.79 -11.23 14.12
C GLN A 28 10.45 -9.93 13.62
N GLU A 29 10.12 -8.80 14.21
CA GLU A 29 10.71 -7.49 13.88
C GLU A 29 10.63 -7.14 12.37
N PHE A 30 9.45 -7.36 11.76
CA PHE A 30 9.25 -6.99 10.36
C PHE A 30 9.33 -5.48 10.16
N PRO A 31 10.14 -5.01 9.21
CA PRO A 31 10.24 -3.59 8.93
C PRO A 31 9.03 -3.08 8.16
N ILE A 32 8.44 -1.99 8.68
CA ILE A 32 7.48 -1.15 7.96
C ILE A 32 8.14 0.19 7.71
N VAL A 33 8.24 0.57 6.47
CA VAL A 33 8.78 1.87 6.04
C VAL A 33 7.64 2.88 5.96
N TYR A 34 7.89 4.08 6.41
CA TYR A 34 6.98 5.22 6.31
C TYR A 34 7.70 6.40 5.66
N ILE A 35 7.05 7.03 4.69
CA ILE A 35 7.48 8.29 4.10
C ILE A 35 6.28 9.23 4.11
N ASP A 36 6.33 10.26 4.96
CA ASP A 36 5.31 11.31 4.98
C ASP A 36 5.62 12.34 3.89
N ASN A 37 4.58 12.97 3.34
CA ASN A 37 4.69 13.95 2.25
C ASN A 37 5.39 13.38 1.00
N PHE A 38 5.06 12.17 0.63
CA PHE A 38 5.74 11.40 -0.41
C PHE A 38 5.73 12.09 -1.78
N TYR A 39 4.54 12.51 -2.27
CA TYR A 39 4.45 13.26 -3.52
C TYR A 39 4.60 14.76 -3.30
N GLU A 40 5.27 15.43 -4.24
CA GLU A 40 5.29 16.90 -4.26
C GLU A 40 3.89 17.48 -4.51
N ASN A 41 3.12 16.85 -5.40
CA ASN A 41 1.81 17.31 -5.83
C ASN A 41 0.71 16.29 -5.53
N PRO A 42 0.46 15.90 -4.26
CA PRO A 42 -0.46 14.81 -3.92
C PRO A 42 -1.92 15.10 -4.33
N ASN A 43 -2.28 16.38 -4.50
CA ASN A 43 -3.60 16.76 -5.01
C ASN A 43 -3.82 16.35 -6.46
N MET A 44 -2.77 16.36 -7.28
CA MET A 44 -2.86 15.92 -8.67
C MET A 44 -3.13 14.42 -8.72
N VAL A 45 -2.38 13.64 -7.93
CA VAL A 45 -2.56 12.19 -7.82
C VAL A 45 -3.95 11.84 -7.30
N ARG A 46 -4.42 12.51 -6.22
CA ARG A 46 -5.76 12.32 -5.68
C ARG A 46 -6.85 12.64 -6.72
N ASN A 47 -6.73 13.76 -7.41
CA ASN A 47 -7.72 14.16 -8.42
C ASN A 47 -7.73 13.18 -9.60
N LEU A 48 -6.58 12.61 -9.94
CA LEU A 48 -6.49 11.56 -10.95
C LEU A 48 -7.25 10.32 -10.48
N ALA A 49 -6.94 9.81 -9.28
CA ALA A 49 -7.59 8.64 -8.71
C ALA A 49 -9.13 8.77 -8.65
N LEU A 50 -9.64 9.95 -8.29
CA LEU A 50 -11.08 10.22 -8.23
C LEU A 50 -11.80 10.25 -9.59
N ARG A 51 -11.06 10.25 -10.71
CA ARG A 51 -11.65 10.18 -12.05
C ARG A 51 -11.95 8.74 -12.48
N PHE A 52 -11.44 7.75 -11.76
CA PHE A 52 -11.69 6.35 -12.04
C PHE A 52 -12.93 5.90 -11.27
N PRO A 53 -13.83 5.15 -11.91
CA PRO A 53 -14.96 4.56 -11.20
C PRO A 53 -14.46 3.59 -10.13
N SER A 54 -15.23 3.41 -9.09
CA SER A 54 -14.99 2.71 -7.79
C SER A 54 -14.54 1.24 -7.87
N THR A 55 -13.73 0.88 -8.85
CA THR A 55 -13.13 -0.44 -9.00
C THR A 55 -11.62 -0.30 -9.10
N GLU A 56 -10.90 -1.33 -8.78
CA GLU A 56 -9.46 -1.38 -9.02
C GLU A 56 -9.22 -1.12 -10.51
N THR A 57 -8.52 -0.05 -10.82
CA THR A 57 -8.17 0.30 -12.19
C THR A 57 -6.67 0.17 -12.30
N ASP A 58 -6.25 -0.87 -13.01
CA ASP A 58 -4.85 -1.04 -13.36
C ASP A 58 -4.44 0.13 -14.25
N MET A 59 -3.56 0.94 -13.74
CA MET A 59 -2.80 1.90 -14.52
C MET A 59 -1.37 1.38 -14.55
N ALA A 60 -0.92 0.93 -15.70
CA ALA A 60 0.50 0.80 -15.93
C ALA A 60 1.08 2.22 -15.94
N ILE A 61 1.57 2.66 -14.81
CA ILE A 61 2.37 3.87 -14.67
C ILE A 61 3.80 3.41 -14.92
N ASP A 62 4.51 4.11 -15.81
CA ASP A 62 5.95 3.90 -15.92
C ASP A 62 6.57 4.36 -14.60
N MET A 63 7.11 3.39 -13.87
CA MET A 63 7.59 3.59 -12.51
C MET A 63 9.11 3.67 -12.44
N GLU A 64 9.81 3.88 -13.57
CA GLU A 64 11.27 3.97 -13.58
C GLU A 64 11.79 5.02 -12.59
N GLU A 65 11.16 6.19 -12.53
CA GLU A 65 11.54 7.24 -11.57
C GLU A 65 11.41 6.81 -10.10
N PHE A 66 10.53 5.87 -9.81
CA PHE A 66 10.32 5.35 -8.46
C PHE A 66 11.37 4.31 -8.05
N VAL A 67 11.98 3.62 -9.01
CA VAL A 67 13.02 2.63 -8.76
C VAL A 67 14.20 3.25 -8.04
N ASP A 68 14.59 4.47 -8.42
CA ASP A 68 15.69 5.21 -7.81
C ASP A 68 15.44 5.53 -6.32
N VAL A 69 14.19 5.73 -5.94
CA VAL A 69 13.80 5.94 -4.53
C VAL A 69 13.74 4.63 -3.76
N TRP A 70 13.26 3.57 -4.38
CA TRP A 70 13.03 2.30 -3.69
C TRP A 70 14.25 1.40 -3.60
N THR A 71 15.15 1.46 -4.58
CA THR A 71 16.39 0.68 -4.53
C THR A 71 17.17 0.90 -3.24
N PRO A 72 17.50 2.13 -2.82
CA PRO A 72 18.17 2.36 -1.56
C PRO A 72 17.38 1.85 -0.33
N ILE A 73 16.05 1.96 -0.34
CA ILE A 73 15.20 1.46 0.74
C ILE A 73 15.28 -0.06 0.82
N CYS A 74 15.16 -0.75 -0.31
CA CYS A 74 15.26 -2.20 -0.37
C CYS A 74 16.62 -2.70 0.11
N GLU A 75 17.70 -2.05 -0.28
CA GLU A 75 19.06 -2.41 0.14
C GLU A 75 19.29 -2.15 1.64
N GLN A 76 18.94 -0.95 2.11
CA GLN A 76 19.28 -0.51 3.46
C GLN A 76 18.31 -1.06 4.53
N VAL A 77 17.03 -1.14 4.22
CA VAL A 77 16.01 -1.55 5.21
C VAL A 77 15.74 -3.04 5.14
N PHE A 78 15.64 -3.60 3.95
CA PHE A 78 15.27 -4.99 3.76
C PHE A 78 16.48 -5.92 3.52
N GLY A 79 17.70 -5.34 3.39
CA GLY A 79 18.93 -6.09 3.25
C GLY A 79 19.08 -6.84 1.92
N VAL A 80 18.32 -6.46 0.91
CA VAL A 80 18.42 -7.04 -0.44
C VAL A 80 19.65 -6.47 -1.11
N LYS A 81 20.49 -7.36 -1.66
CA LYS A 81 21.74 -6.99 -2.34
C LYS A 81 21.55 -7.13 -3.86
N ASP A 82 22.28 -6.30 -4.60
CA ASP A 82 22.38 -6.39 -6.07
C ASP A 82 21.03 -6.29 -6.78
N ILE A 83 20.22 -5.28 -6.41
CA ILE A 83 18.98 -4.98 -7.13
C ILE A 83 19.35 -4.48 -8.53
N THR A 84 19.40 -5.40 -9.47
CA THR A 84 19.69 -5.10 -10.89
C THR A 84 18.44 -4.83 -11.71
N SER A 85 17.28 -5.23 -11.19
CA SER A 85 15.98 -5.02 -11.86
C SER A 85 14.87 -5.00 -10.83
N LEU A 86 14.48 -3.85 -10.36
CA LEU A 86 13.24 -3.66 -9.60
C LEU A 86 12.13 -3.32 -10.59
N LYS A 87 11.06 -4.08 -10.56
CA LYS A 87 9.83 -3.77 -11.31
C LYS A 87 8.77 -3.29 -10.35
N ALA A 88 8.02 -2.29 -10.75
CA ALA A 88 6.95 -1.73 -9.97
C ALA A 88 5.67 -1.66 -10.78
N ASP A 89 4.62 -2.22 -10.24
CA ASP A 89 3.25 -2.07 -10.74
C ASP A 89 2.45 -1.21 -9.76
N SER A 90 1.56 -0.37 -10.27
CA SER A 90 0.72 0.47 -9.43
C SER A 90 -0.72 0.50 -9.90
N THR A 91 -1.63 0.52 -8.94
CA THR A 91 -3.07 0.64 -9.19
C THR A 91 -3.75 1.59 -8.20
N PHE A 92 -4.78 2.30 -8.63
CA PHE A 92 -5.65 3.04 -7.73
C PHE A 92 -6.75 2.15 -7.18
N SER A 93 -6.88 2.14 -5.85
CA SER A 93 -7.97 1.46 -5.15
C SER A 93 -8.92 2.50 -4.56
N VAL A 94 -10.16 2.53 -5.08
CA VAL A 94 -11.24 3.42 -4.64
C VAL A 94 -12.35 2.54 -4.07
N ARG A 95 -12.47 2.49 -2.74
CA ARG A 95 -13.38 1.57 -2.05
C ARG A 95 -14.33 2.29 -1.13
N SER A 96 -15.60 1.88 -1.13
CA SER A 96 -16.56 2.24 -0.08
C SER A 96 -16.61 1.15 0.99
N SER A 97 -17.10 1.48 2.19
CA SER A 97 -17.34 0.50 3.25
C SER A 97 -18.44 -0.53 2.89
N GLN A 98 -19.22 -0.25 1.84
CA GLN A 98 -20.27 -1.13 1.32
C GLN A 98 -19.80 -1.98 0.13
N SER A 99 -18.53 -1.86 -0.29
CA SER A 99 -17.99 -2.64 -1.40
C SER A 99 -18.05 -4.14 -1.10
N LYS A 100 -18.65 -4.91 -2.02
CA LYS A 100 -18.77 -6.37 -1.89
C LYS A 100 -17.44 -7.11 -2.09
N ASP A 101 -16.46 -6.43 -2.70
CA ASP A 101 -15.15 -7.02 -3.01
C ASP A 101 -14.16 -6.91 -1.83
N ARG A 102 -14.67 -6.69 -0.63
CA ARG A 102 -13.84 -6.64 0.57
C ARG A 102 -13.29 -8.03 0.87
N THR A 103 -11.98 -8.14 0.92
CA THR A 103 -11.36 -9.26 1.61
C THR A 103 -11.61 -9.09 3.10
N ASP A 104 -12.60 -9.81 3.64
CA ASP A 104 -12.98 -9.69 5.05
C ASP A 104 -11.89 -10.18 6.01
N ARG A 105 -10.82 -10.76 5.51
CA ARG A 105 -9.72 -11.32 6.30
C ARG A 105 -8.36 -10.77 5.89
N PRO A 106 -7.38 -10.79 6.80
CA PRO A 106 -5.98 -10.52 6.48
C PRO A 106 -5.45 -11.49 5.41
N HIS A 107 -4.62 -10.98 4.51
CA HIS A 107 -4.04 -11.72 3.38
C HIS A 107 -2.57 -11.31 3.19
N ILE A 108 -1.89 -12.02 2.32
CA ILE A 108 -0.57 -11.68 1.78
C ILE A 108 -0.74 -11.40 0.28
N ASP A 109 0.06 -10.48 -0.26
CA ASP A 109 0.00 -10.11 -1.68
C ASP A 109 0.85 -11.02 -2.57
N ALA A 110 1.87 -11.66 -1.98
CA ALA A 110 2.81 -12.51 -2.70
C ALA A 110 2.45 -13.97 -2.65
N GLY A 111 2.87 -14.74 -3.64
CA GLY A 111 3.03 -16.17 -3.52
C GLY A 111 4.08 -16.53 -2.47
N ILE A 112 4.04 -17.76 -1.97
CA ILE A 112 4.90 -18.27 -0.87
C ILE A 112 6.40 -18.07 -1.13
N HIS A 113 6.80 -17.94 -2.38
CA HIS A 113 8.18 -17.86 -2.84
C HIS A 113 8.58 -16.50 -3.40
N ASP A 114 7.67 -15.54 -3.40
CA ASP A 114 7.96 -14.23 -3.97
C ASP A 114 8.62 -13.33 -2.92
N THR A 115 9.82 -12.91 -3.23
CA THR A 115 10.54 -11.88 -2.48
C THR A 115 10.16 -10.52 -3.06
N GLY A 116 9.06 -9.95 -2.59
CA GLY A 116 8.59 -8.66 -3.06
C GLY A 116 8.15 -7.78 -1.90
N TRP A 117 7.80 -6.55 -2.25
CA TRP A 117 7.25 -5.59 -1.30
C TRP A 117 5.92 -5.07 -1.82
N ALA A 118 5.03 -4.74 -0.90
CA ALA A 118 3.83 -4.00 -1.18
C ALA A 118 3.95 -2.59 -0.61
N GLY A 119 3.32 -1.64 -1.27
CA GLY A 119 3.29 -0.26 -0.83
C GLY A 119 1.91 0.34 -0.94
N VAL A 120 1.59 1.28 -0.07
CA VAL A 120 0.31 2.00 -0.09
C VAL A 120 0.54 3.47 0.14
N ILE A 121 0.01 4.33 -0.75
CA ILE A 121 -0.10 5.77 -0.51
C ILE A 121 -1.55 6.09 -0.18
N TYR A 122 -1.74 6.80 0.94
CA TYR A 122 -3.07 7.26 1.35
C TYR A 122 -3.38 8.62 0.74
N LEU A 123 -4.53 8.71 0.08
CA LEU A 123 -4.97 9.91 -0.65
C LEU A 123 -6.22 10.57 -0.04
N ASN A 124 -6.72 10.07 1.07
CA ASN A 124 -7.77 10.72 1.85
C ASN A 124 -7.23 11.95 2.60
N LYS A 125 -8.08 12.97 2.81
CA LYS A 125 -7.68 14.25 3.42
C LYS A 125 -8.39 14.53 4.74
N GLY A 126 -7.65 15.15 5.67
CA GLY A 126 -8.21 15.68 6.92
C GLY A 126 -9.07 14.65 7.65
N LYS A 127 -10.34 14.97 7.90
CA LYS A 127 -11.30 14.08 8.58
C LYS A 127 -11.66 12.79 7.82
N GLU A 128 -11.31 12.71 6.54
CA GLU A 128 -11.46 11.48 5.75
C GLU A 128 -10.35 10.46 6.05
N CYS A 129 -9.24 10.88 6.67
CA CYS A 129 -8.18 9.97 7.10
C CYS A 129 -8.66 9.14 8.28
N LYS A 130 -9.16 7.93 7.99
CA LYS A 130 -9.67 6.99 8.98
C LYS A 130 -9.07 5.60 8.73
N GLY A 131 -8.74 4.86 9.80
CA GLY A 131 -8.14 3.53 9.71
C GLY A 131 -6.71 3.56 9.18
N GLY A 132 -6.43 2.77 8.16
CA GLY A 132 -5.10 2.60 7.59
C GLY A 132 -4.88 1.20 7.07
N THR A 133 -3.68 0.65 7.32
CA THR A 133 -3.33 -0.75 7.03
C THR A 133 -3.00 -1.47 8.34
N GLY A 134 -3.77 -2.50 8.65
CA GLY A 134 -3.50 -3.37 9.79
C GLY A 134 -2.58 -4.52 9.40
N PHE A 135 -1.65 -4.84 10.29
CA PHE A 135 -0.76 -6.00 10.19
C PHE A 135 -1.13 -7.03 11.24
N TYR A 136 -1.12 -8.29 10.86
CA TYR A 136 -1.71 -9.36 11.66
C TYR A 136 -0.77 -10.54 11.82
N THR A 137 -0.98 -11.31 12.89
CA THR A 137 -0.50 -12.68 13.03
C THR A 137 -1.67 -13.64 13.02
N TYR A 138 -1.45 -14.87 12.60
CA TYR A 138 -2.43 -15.96 12.72
C TYR A 138 -1.97 -16.95 13.77
N LYS A 139 -2.77 -17.17 14.83
CA LYS A 139 -2.42 -18.03 15.97
C LYS A 139 -1.02 -17.78 16.54
N GLY A 140 -0.60 -16.50 16.54
CA GLY A 140 0.72 -16.10 17.05
C GLY A 140 1.89 -16.34 16.10
N ILE A 141 1.63 -16.81 14.89
CA ILE A 141 2.64 -17.01 13.86
C ILE A 141 2.35 -16.04 12.71
N GLN A 142 3.38 -15.45 12.12
CA GLN A 142 3.24 -14.81 10.83
C GLN A 142 3.08 -15.95 9.81
N ALA A 143 1.85 -16.28 9.49
CA ALA A 143 1.57 -17.48 8.72
C ALA A 143 1.62 -17.19 7.22
N ASP A 144 2.15 -18.13 6.51
CA ASP A 144 1.82 -18.36 5.14
C ASP A 144 0.35 -18.80 5.03
N THR A 145 -0.51 -17.89 4.56
CA THR A 145 -1.96 -18.08 4.55
C THR A 145 -2.53 -18.71 3.28
N ASN A 146 -1.69 -19.21 2.39
CA ASN A 146 -2.18 -20.05 1.29
C ASN A 146 -2.72 -21.41 1.76
N GLN A 147 -2.78 -21.63 3.07
CA GLN A 147 -3.41 -22.81 3.65
C GLN A 147 -4.94 -22.70 3.55
N ILE A 148 -5.49 -23.60 2.79
CA ILE A 148 -6.95 -23.81 2.68
C ILE A 148 -7.50 -24.12 4.08
N GLY A 149 -8.51 -23.38 4.51
CA GLY A 149 -9.24 -23.66 5.76
C GLY A 149 -8.94 -22.75 6.96
N ILE A 150 -8.23 -21.65 6.76
CA ILE A 150 -8.04 -20.65 7.81
C ILE A 150 -9.37 -19.96 8.13
N THR A 151 -9.80 -20.03 9.39
CA THR A 151 -10.97 -19.33 9.89
C THR A 151 -10.59 -17.92 10.37
N ASN A 152 -11.55 -17.00 10.43
CA ASN A 152 -11.33 -15.62 10.89
C ASN A 152 -10.88 -15.53 12.37
N ASP A 153 -11.12 -16.56 13.17
CA ASP A 153 -10.96 -16.54 14.64
C ASP A 153 -9.50 -16.62 15.13
N GLY A 154 -8.54 -16.75 14.23
CA GLY A 154 -7.12 -16.88 14.60
C GLY A 154 -6.26 -15.65 14.35
N PHE A 155 -6.79 -14.62 13.71
CA PHE A 155 -6.05 -13.41 13.41
C PHE A 155 -5.99 -12.46 14.59
N LYS A 156 -4.79 -11.96 14.87
CA LYS A 156 -4.56 -10.93 15.89
C LYS A 156 -3.88 -9.74 15.24
N LEU A 157 -4.49 -8.56 15.36
CA LEU A 157 -3.88 -7.29 14.97
C LEU A 157 -2.66 -7.02 15.85
N VAL A 158 -1.50 -6.79 15.25
CA VAL A 158 -0.25 -6.51 15.95
C VAL A 158 0.24 -5.08 15.74
N HIS A 159 -0.15 -4.46 14.63
CA HIS A 159 0.22 -3.07 14.34
C HIS A 159 -0.77 -2.44 13.36
N THR A 160 -0.87 -1.12 13.41
CA THR A 160 -1.66 -0.32 12.47
C THR A 160 -0.79 0.80 11.91
N ALA A 161 -0.56 0.79 10.62
CA ALA A 161 -0.06 1.96 9.91
C ALA A 161 -1.25 2.90 9.65
N GLU A 162 -1.35 3.95 10.45
CA GLU A 162 -2.46 4.91 10.38
C GLU A 162 -2.47 5.66 9.05
N MET A 163 -3.67 5.84 8.50
CA MET A 163 -3.90 6.64 7.31
C MET A 163 -3.57 8.11 7.59
N LYS A 164 -2.65 8.66 6.79
CA LYS A 164 -2.33 10.07 6.75
C LYS A 164 -2.22 10.50 5.28
N TYR A 165 -2.80 11.64 4.94
CA TYR A 165 -2.74 12.14 3.57
C TYR A 165 -1.31 12.25 3.07
N ASN A 166 -1.03 11.71 1.88
CA ASN A 166 0.29 11.70 1.25
C ASN A 166 1.37 10.93 2.05
N ARG A 167 0.94 9.95 2.86
CA ARG A 167 1.84 9.00 3.48
C ARG A 167 1.98 7.78 2.61
N PHE A 168 3.20 7.44 2.25
CA PHE A 168 3.57 6.15 1.70
C PHE A 168 3.99 5.21 2.83
N ILE A 169 3.52 3.99 2.78
CA ILE A 169 4.04 2.88 3.57
C ILE A 169 4.52 1.77 2.64
N MET A 170 5.59 1.07 3.03
CA MET A 170 6.14 -0.07 2.31
C MET A 170 6.47 -1.19 3.29
N TYR A 171 6.18 -2.42 2.91
CA TYR A 171 6.36 -3.59 3.75
C TYR A 171 6.57 -4.84 2.89
N PRO A 172 7.20 -5.93 3.43
CA PRO A 172 7.30 -7.19 2.73
C PRO A 172 5.94 -7.75 2.32
N SER A 173 5.78 -8.14 1.06
CA SER A 173 4.50 -8.60 0.49
C SER A 173 3.95 -9.88 1.13
N ASN A 174 4.79 -10.62 1.85
CA ASN A 174 4.45 -11.85 2.57
C ASN A 174 3.95 -11.61 4.02
N ILE A 175 3.78 -10.37 4.44
CA ILE A 175 3.20 -10.05 5.75
C ILE A 175 1.67 -10.05 5.65
N LEU A 176 1.03 -10.72 6.62
CA LEU A 176 -0.41 -10.66 6.78
C LEU A 176 -0.89 -9.24 7.03
N HIS A 177 -1.65 -8.69 6.10
CA HIS A 177 -2.17 -7.34 6.22
C HIS A 177 -3.62 -7.23 5.71
N LYS A 178 -4.26 -6.13 6.07
CA LYS A 178 -5.62 -5.81 5.64
C LYS A 178 -5.86 -4.30 5.74
N ALA A 179 -6.64 -3.74 4.85
CA ALA A 179 -7.20 -2.41 5.03
C ALA A 179 -8.06 -2.36 6.30
N ILE A 180 -7.80 -1.39 7.18
CA ILE A 180 -8.65 -1.12 8.34
C ILE A 180 -9.71 -0.14 7.89
N ASP A 181 -10.95 -0.58 7.91
CA ASP A 181 -12.14 0.21 7.70
C ASP A 181 -13.26 -0.25 8.64
N GLN A 182 -14.21 0.61 8.87
CA GLN A 182 -15.36 0.38 9.72
C GLN A 182 -16.61 0.87 9.00
N GLU A 183 -17.74 0.23 9.27
CA GLU A 183 -19.04 0.69 8.81
C GLU A 183 -19.27 2.16 9.20
N GLY A 184 -19.78 2.96 8.29
CA GLY A 184 -19.98 4.40 8.46
C GLY A 184 -18.77 5.28 8.18
N TRP A 185 -17.60 4.71 7.80
CA TRP A 185 -16.40 5.52 7.52
C TRP A 185 -16.32 6.03 6.09
N PHE A 186 -16.64 5.17 5.14
CA PHE A 186 -16.51 5.43 3.71
C PHE A 186 -17.83 5.12 3.00
N GLU A 187 -18.85 5.93 3.31
CA GLU A 187 -20.21 5.82 2.78
C GLU A 187 -20.54 7.01 1.89
N ASP A 188 -21.64 6.88 1.15
CA ASP A 188 -22.11 7.86 0.18
C ASP A 188 -21.02 8.19 -0.86
N ASP A 189 -20.61 9.45 -0.95
CA ASP A 189 -19.56 9.92 -1.85
C ASP A 189 -18.15 9.85 -1.24
N LEU A 190 -18.02 9.31 -0.01
CA LEU A 190 -16.74 9.14 0.66
C LEU A 190 -16.16 7.75 0.33
N HIS A 191 -14.95 7.74 -0.15
CA HIS A 191 -14.24 6.50 -0.48
C HIS A 191 -12.92 6.43 0.28
N ARG A 192 -12.52 5.21 0.67
CA ARG A 192 -11.14 4.93 1.00
C ARG A 192 -10.34 4.98 -0.30
N LEU A 193 -9.48 5.98 -0.41
CA LEU A 193 -8.73 6.26 -1.62
C LEU A 193 -7.24 5.99 -1.38
N THR A 194 -6.70 5.03 -2.10
CA THR A 194 -5.28 4.66 -2.01
C THR A 194 -4.70 4.42 -3.40
N GLN A 195 -3.40 4.59 -3.52
CA GLN A 195 -2.62 4.01 -4.59
C GLN A 195 -1.82 2.86 -3.99
N VAL A 196 -1.89 1.70 -4.63
CA VAL A 196 -1.21 0.48 -4.19
C VAL A 196 -0.07 0.19 -5.14
N PHE A 197 1.04 -0.27 -4.62
CA PHE A 197 2.25 -0.62 -5.36
C PHE A 197 2.63 -2.06 -5.06
N TYR A 198 3.07 -2.74 -6.11
CA TYR A 198 3.67 -4.06 -6.02
C TYR A 198 5.07 -3.97 -6.61
N LEU A 199 6.06 -4.35 -5.81
CA LEU A 199 7.47 -4.25 -6.13
C LEU A 199 8.04 -5.67 -6.20
N HIS A 200 8.66 -5.98 -7.33
CA HIS A 200 9.23 -7.30 -7.60
C HIS A 200 10.70 -7.15 -8.00
N THR A 201 11.54 -8.12 -7.61
CA THR A 201 12.93 -8.25 -8.06
C THR A 201 13.07 -9.28 -9.17
#